data_f59a5225119f5dd84d6e50f920451935
#
_entry.id   f59a5225119f5dd84d6e50f920451935
#
_cell.length_a   1.000
_cell.length_b   1.000
_cell.length_c   1.000
_cell.angle_alpha   90.00
_cell.angle_beta   90.00
_cell.angle_gamma   90.00
#
_symmetry.space_group_name_H-M   'P 1'
#
loop_
_entity.id
_entity.type
_entity.pdbx_description
1 polymer ?
#
loop_
_entity_poly.entity_id
_entity_poly.type
_entity_poly.pdbx_seq_one_letter_code
_entity_poly.pdbx_strand_id
1 'polypeptide(L)'
;MTRNEILKAAEKIVSGERQEQYGSPEDNFAVIARYWECYLDARAKNGGIDATFTLGADDVAAMMILFKVGRLSTGAGSADTWIDIAGYAACGGQIKTAKKSAGESQNET
;
A
#
# COMPACT_ATOMS: atom_id res chain seq x y z
N MET A 1 -5.10 17.56 15.48
CA MET A 1 -3.78 16.90 15.59
C MET A 1 -2.75 17.68 14.78
N THR A 2 -1.56 17.81 15.32
CA THR A 2 -0.47 18.43 14.57
C THR A 2 0.08 17.42 13.56
N ARG A 3 0.86 17.93 12.60
CA ARG A 3 1.50 17.04 11.63
C ARG A 3 2.43 16.04 12.30
N ASN A 4 3.08 16.44 13.38
CA ASN A 4 3.96 15.54 14.12
C ASN A 4 3.17 14.46 14.83
N GLU A 5 1.99 14.80 15.34
CA GLU A 5 1.12 13.80 15.97
C GLU A 5 0.60 12.79 14.96
N ILE A 6 0.29 13.25 13.77
CA ILE A 6 -0.14 12.36 12.69
C ILE A 6 0.99 11.38 12.34
N LEU A 7 2.21 11.90 12.20
CA LEU A 7 3.34 11.06 11.85
C LEU A 7 3.65 10.04 12.95
N LYS A 8 3.55 10.47 14.22
CA LYS A 8 3.79 9.56 15.32
C LYS A 8 2.73 8.47 15.41
N ALA A 9 1.48 8.84 15.13
CA ALA A 9 0.40 7.87 15.14
C ALA A 9 0.61 6.84 14.02
N ALA A 10 1.03 7.29 12.86
CA ALA A 10 1.32 6.38 11.75
C ALA A 10 2.48 5.46 12.09
N GLU A 11 3.53 6.00 12.70
CA GLU A 11 4.68 5.21 13.10
C GLU A 11 4.27 4.09 14.05
N LYS A 12 3.42 4.42 14.99
CA LYS A 12 2.97 3.45 15.98
C LYS A 12 2.21 2.29 15.32
N ILE A 13 1.38 2.61 14.35
CA ILE A 13 0.61 1.60 13.65
C ILE A 13 1.50 0.66 12.85
N VAL A 14 2.43 1.22 12.08
CA VAL A 14 3.22 0.39 11.17
C VAL A 14 4.30 -0.42 11.87
N SER A 15 4.70 -0.04 13.07
CA SER A 15 5.78 -0.73 13.76
C SER A 15 5.33 -1.45 15.01
N GLY A 16 4.03 -1.48 15.29
CA GLY A 16 3.55 -2.06 16.54
C GLY A 16 2.71 -3.29 16.33
N GLU A 17 1.59 -3.27 17.00
CA GLU A 17 0.67 -4.37 17.10
C GLU A 17 0.18 -4.91 15.77
N ARG A 18 0.00 -4.04 14.77
CA ARG A 18 -0.44 -4.45 13.46
C ARG A 18 0.52 -5.44 12.83
N GLN A 19 1.81 -5.16 12.95
CA GLN A 19 2.82 -6.01 12.38
C GLN A 19 2.87 -7.36 13.09
N GLU A 20 2.69 -7.37 14.40
CA GLU A 20 2.66 -8.61 15.14
C GLU A 20 1.46 -9.46 14.74
N GLN A 21 0.34 -8.80 14.48
CA GLN A 21 -0.90 -9.49 14.18
C GLN A 21 -0.98 -10.00 12.74
N TYR A 22 -0.48 -9.25 11.79
CA TYR A 22 -0.65 -9.55 10.37
C TYR A 22 0.63 -9.88 9.63
N GLY A 23 1.78 -9.85 10.33
CA GLY A 23 3.06 -10.06 9.69
C GLY A 23 3.56 -8.78 9.05
N SER A 24 4.66 -8.87 8.34
CA SER A 24 5.25 -7.69 7.71
C SER A 24 4.41 -7.22 6.53
N PRO A 25 4.39 -5.91 6.27
CA PRO A 25 3.69 -5.41 5.08
C PRO A 25 4.21 -6.03 3.80
N GLU A 26 5.50 -6.31 3.72
CA GLU A 26 6.08 -6.91 2.53
C GLU A 26 5.42 -8.24 2.20
N ASP A 27 5.29 -9.09 3.20
CA ASP A 27 4.71 -10.41 2.99
C ASP A 27 3.20 -10.35 2.80
N ASN A 28 2.54 -9.58 3.64
CA ASN A 28 1.09 -9.47 3.59
C ASN A 28 0.63 -8.83 2.28
N PHE A 29 1.28 -7.75 1.88
CA PHE A 29 0.91 -7.07 0.64
C PHE A 29 1.24 -7.90 -0.59
N ALA A 30 2.28 -8.72 -0.51
CA ALA A 30 2.61 -9.61 -1.64
C ALA A 30 1.48 -10.61 -1.88
N VAL A 31 0.90 -11.15 -0.81
CA VAL A 31 -0.23 -12.07 -0.92
C VAL A 31 -1.45 -11.34 -1.49
N ILE A 32 -1.74 -10.15 -0.98
CA ILE A 32 -2.86 -9.37 -1.47
C ILE A 32 -2.69 -9.05 -2.96
N ALA A 33 -1.47 -8.75 -3.38
CA ALA A 33 -1.19 -8.47 -4.79
C ALA A 33 -1.58 -9.67 -5.67
N ARG A 34 -1.33 -10.88 -5.20
CA ARG A 34 -1.71 -12.09 -5.99
C ARG A 34 -3.22 -12.19 -6.13
N TYR A 35 -3.97 -11.90 -5.08
CA TYR A 35 -5.43 -11.94 -5.15
C TYR A 35 -5.95 -10.87 -6.10
N TRP A 36 -5.38 -9.68 -6.03
CA TRP A 36 -5.82 -8.58 -6.89
C TRP A 36 -5.51 -8.85 -8.35
N GLU A 37 -4.34 -9.44 -8.63
CA GLU A 37 -3.99 -9.82 -10.00
C GLU A 37 -5.02 -10.79 -10.56
N CYS A 38 -5.38 -11.77 -9.74
CA CYS A 38 -6.34 -12.79 -10.16
C CYS A 38 -7.69 -12.16 -10.49
N TYR A 39 -8.14 -11.26 -9.65
CA TYR A 39 -9.41 -10.58 -9.89
C TYR A 39 -9.36 -9.73 -11.16
N LEU A 40 -8.28 -8.97 -11.33
CA LEU A 40 -8.17 -8.10 -12.50
C LEU A 40 -8.06 -8.89 -13.79
N ASP A 41 -7.31 -9.99 -13.77
CA ASP A 41 -7.18 -10.84 -14.94
C ASP A 41 -8.54 -11.44 -15.33
N ALA A 42 -9.30 -11.88 -14.34
CA ALA A 42 -10.62 -12.44 -14.59
C ALA A 42 -11.59 -11.38 -15.13
N ARG A 43 -11.52 -10.18 -14.58
CA ARG A 43 -12.39 -9.10 -15.04
C ARG A 43 -12.07 -8.69 -16.48
N ALA A 44 -10.79 -8.62 -16.80
CA ALA A 44 -10.36 -8.28 -18.15
C ALA A 44 -10.87 -9.33 -19.13
N LYS A 45 -10.68 -10.59 -18.78
CA LYS A 45 -11.10 -11.70 -19.65
C LYS A 45 -12.61 -11.67 -19.86
N ASN A 46 -13.36 -11.42 -18.80
CA ASN A 46 -14.81 -11.37 -18.89
C ASN A 46 -15.28 -10.20 -19.78
N GLY A 47 -14.48 -9.16 -19.87
CA GLY A 47 -14.77 -8.01 -20.73
C GLY A 47 -14.19 -8.16 -22.13
N GLY A 48 -13.65 -9.32 -22.48
CA GLY A 48 -13.10 -9.57 -23.81
C GLY A 48 -11.70 -9.00 -24.00
N ILE A 49 -11.01 -8.69 -22.91
CA ILE A 49 -9.67 -8.12 -22.98
C ILE A 49 -8.66 -9.18 -22.58
N ASP A 50 -7.68 -9.42 -23.47
CA ASP A 50 -6.63 -10.39 -23.21
C ASP A 50 -5.46 -9.65 -22.56
N ALA A 51 -5.50 -9.54 -21.25
CA ALA A 51 -4.47 -8.83 -20.49
C ALA A 51 -4.14 -9.60 -19.23
N THR A 52 -2.88 -9.50 -18.82
CA THR A 52 -2.40 -10.09 -17.59
C THR A 52 -1.79 -8.98 -16.76
N PHE A 53 -2.17 -8.93 -15.50
CA PHE A 53 -1.71 -7.87 -14.60
C PHE A 53 -0.64 -8.39 -13.67
N THR A 54 0.36 -7.56 -13.43
CA THR A 54 1.44 -7.87 -12.50
C THR A 54 1.51 -6.75 -11.48
N LEU A 55 1.29 -7.10 -10.22
CA LEU A 55 1.30 -6.12 -9.13
C LEU A 55 2.36 -6.51 -8.11
N GLY A 56 3.06 -5.52 -7.59
CA GLY A 56 3.97 -5.73 -6.49
C GLY A 56 3.32 -5.34 -5.18
N ALA A 57 4.00 -5.64 -4.09
CA ALA A 57 3.53 -5.24 -2.76
C ALA A 57 3.43 -3.73 -2.64
N ASP A 58 4.32 -2.99 -3.30
CA ASP A 58 4.27 -1.53 -3.29
C ASP A 58 3.04 -1.01 -4.02
N ASP A 59 2.56 -1.73 -5.04
CA ASP A 59 1.34 -1.33 -5.74
C ASP A 59 0.14 -1.46 -4.82
N VAL A 60 0.14 -2.46 -3.95
CA VAL A 60 -0.94 -2.61 -2.98
C VAL A 60 -0.99 -1.39 -2.06
N ALA A 61 0.18 -0.95 -1.57
CA ALA A 61 0.23 0.24 -0.73
C ALA A 61 -0.31 1.47 -1.48
N ALA A 62 0.10 1.64 -2.74
CA ALA A 62 -0.36 2.78 -3.55
C ALA A 62 -1.87 2.75 -3.75
N MET A 63 -2.42 1.58 -4.04
CA MET A 63 -3.85 1.44 -4.27
C MET A 63 -4.64 1.67 -2.99
N MET A 64 -4.09 1.27 -1.83
CA MET A 64 -4.74 1.54 -0.56
C MET A 64 -4.75 3.03 -0.24
N ILE A 65 -3.68 3.74 -0.62
CA ILE A 65 -3.67 5.19 -0.48
C ILE A 65 -4.81 5.80 -1.30
N LEU A 66 -4.97 5.34 -2.54
CA LEU A 66 -6.04 5.83 -3.40
C LEU A 66 -7.41 5.53 -2.81
N PHE A 67 -7.56 4.35 -2.21
CA PHE A 67 -8.80 3.99 -1.54
C PHE A 67 -9.10 5.00 -0.42
N LYS A 68 -8.10 5.34 0.37
CA LYS A 68 -8.28 6.31 1.46
C LYS A 68 -8.55 7.71 0.93
N VAL A 69 -7.92 8.09 -0.18
CA VAL A 69 -8.19 9.37 -0.82
C VAL A 69 -9.67 9.42 -1.25
N GLY A 70 -10.19 8.30 -1.71
CA GLY A 70 -11.61 8.22 -2.05
C GLY A 70 -12.51 8.56 -0.88
N ARG A 71 -12.13 8.12 0.33
CA ARG A 71 -12.90 8.46 1.52
C ARG A 71 -12.87 9.95 1.81
N LEU A 72 -11.72 10.59 1.61
CA LEU A 72 -11.63 12.03 1.80
C LEU A 72 -12.51 12.78 0.81
N SER A 73 -12.54 12.32 -0.42
CA SER A 73 -13.26 13.02 -1.48
C SER A 73 -14.78 12.94 -1.30
N THR A 74 -15.27 11.93 -0.59
CA THR A 74 -16.71 11.78 -0.36
C THR A 74 -17.15 12.36 0.98
N GLY A 75 -16.24 13.00 1.70
CA GLY A 75 -16.56 13.61 2.98
C GLY A 75 -16.58 12.65 4.16
N ALA A 76 -16.20 11.40 3.94
CA ALA A 76 -16.19 10.40 5.00
C ALA A 76 -14.85 10.33 5.73
N GLY A 77 -13.89 11.13 5.34
CA GLY A 77 -12.56 11.08 5.91
C GLY A 77 -12.45 11.68 7.29
N SER A 78 -11.45 11.28 8.03
CA SER A 78 -11.18 11.77 9.38
C SER A 78 -9.68 11.82 9.59
N ALA A 79 -9.25 12.20 10.79
CA ALA A 79 -7.83 12.18 11.14
C ALA A 79 -7.24 10.78 10.91
N ASP A 80 -8.02 9.75 11.23
CA ASP A 80 -7.55 8.36 11.02
C ASP A 80 -7.29 8.07 9.56
N THR A 81 -8.05 8.66 8.65
CA THR A 81 -7.82 8.46 7.22
C THR A 81 -6.46 9.00 6.82
N TRP A 82 -6.11 10.19 7.30
CA TRP A 82 -4.80 10.77 7.01
C TRP A 82 -3.67 9.95 7.62
N ILE A 83 -3.88 9.44 8.83
CA ILE A 83 -2.91 8.58 9.50
C ILE A 83 -2.71 7.30 8.69
N ASP A 84 -3.79 6.72 8.19
CA ASP A 84 -3.71 5.50 7.37
C ASP A 84 -2.94 5.75 6.08
N ILE A 85 -3.18 6.90 5.43
CA ILE A 85 -2.45 7.26 4.22
C ILE A 85 -0.96 7.34 4.52
N ALA A 86 -0.59 7.99 5.63
CA ALA A 86 0.81 8.11 6.01
C ALA A 86 1.41 6.74 6.28
N GLY A 87 0.67 5.85 6.91
CA GLY A 87 1.12 4.50 7.20
C GLY A 87 1.37 3.70 5.93
N TYR A 88 0.43 3.73 4.98
CA TYR A 88 0.61 3.05 3.71
C TYR A 88 1.76 3.65 2.91
N ALA A 89 1.94 4.97 2.98
CA ALA A 89 3.05 5.62 2.30
C ALA A 89 4.39 5.15 2.86
N ALA A 90 4.47 5.02 4.18
CA ALA A 90 5.69 4.54 4.81
C ALA A 90 5.99 3.10 4.42
N CYS A 91 4.97 2.25 4.43
CA CYS A 91 5.13 0.85 4.05
C CYS A 91 5.52 0.72 2.58
N GLY A 92 4.83 1.43 1.71
CA GLY A 92 5.11 1.38 0.27
C GLY A 92 6.50 1.90 -0.05
N GLY A 93 6.89 2.99 0.61
CA GLY A 93 8.21 3.56 0.43
C GLY A 93 9.31 2.61 0.85
N GLN A 94 9.14 1.95 1.99
CA GLN A 94 10.10 0.99 2.47
C GLN A 94 10.23 -0.20 1.51
N ILE A 95 9.10 -0.74 1.07
CA ILE A 95 9.09 -1.88 0.15
C ILE A 95 9.80 -1.51 -1.14
N LYS A 96 9.48 -0.36 -1.69
CA LYS A 96 10.06 0.08 -2.96
C LYS A 96 11.57 0.30 -2.86
N THR A 97 12.03 0.94 -1.79
CA THR A 97 13.44 1.22 -1.65
C THR A 97 14.25 -0.02 -1.31
N ALA A 98 13.65 -0.97 -0.60
CA ALA A 98 14.31 -2.23 -0.34
C ALA A 98 14.54 -3.02 -1.62
N LYS A 99 13.54 -3.03 -2.50
CA LYS A 99 13.68 -3.68 -3.80
C LYS A 99 14.77 -3.02 -4.62
N LYS A 100 14.84 -1.70 -4.57
CA LYS A 100 15.85 -0.97 -5.27
C LYS A 100 17.23 -1.29 -4.76
N SER A 101 17.39 -1.30 -3.45
CA SER A 101 18.66 -1.66 -2.82
C SER A 101 19.11 -3.05 -3.17
N ALA A 102 18.19 -3.98 -3.12
CA ALA A 102 18.50 -5.36 -3.41
C ALA A 102 18.82 -5.54 -4.90
N GLY A 103 18.17 -4.81 -5.70
CA GLY A 103 18.36 -4.94 -7.11
C GLY A 103 19.50 -4.17 -7.65
N GLU A 104 19.97 -3.27 -7.23
CA GLU A 104 20.91 -2.65 -7.69
C GLU A 104 21.03 -1.45 -7.87
N SER A 105 21.12 -0.88 -7.97
CA SER A 105 21.34 0.10 -8.07
C SER A 105 21.14 1.07 -8.48
N GLN A 106 20.82 1.55 -8.54
CA GLN A 106 20.64 2.38 -8.98
C GLN A 106 20.61 3.51 -8.98
N ASN A 107 20.36 4.08 -9.33
CA ASN A 107 20.27 5.24 -9.52
C ASN A 107 19.05 5.73 -9.22
N GLU A 108 18.87 6.36 -8.34
CA GLU A 108 17.80 6.78 -7.99
C GLU A 108 17.60 8.02 -8.24
N THR A 109 16.85 8.59 -8.63
CA THR A 109 16.67 9.96 -8.82
C THR A 109 15.56 10.49 -8.06
#